data_f29440efb17b5260659288dff02e3c3b
#
_entry.id   f29440efb17b5260659288dff02e3c3b
#
_cell.length_a   1.000
_cell.length_b   1.000
_cell.length_c   1.000
_cell.angle_alpha   90.00
_cell.angle_beta   90.00
_cell.angle_gamma   90.00
#
_symmetry.space_group_name_H-M   'P 1'
#
loop_
_entity.id
_entity.type
_entity.pdbx_description
1 polymer ?
#
loop_
_entity_poly.entity_id
_entity_poly.type
_entity_poly.pdbx_seq_one_letter_code
_entity_poly.pdbx_strand_id
1 'polypeptide(L)'
;MAYVTHCIEMLFFTELNTPITLAEIVARLKAKPQYERLLSQWLDLLCLHHLLTKEGDQFYATTQFINLCLSAPVFQQPVNDWEYVLWDYLEQSLTQHELLFSGKVSPLSLLFNSDEITTALYAKHPALNYLNQCAKDIVSAMVGATSSLNILEIGAGTGATTQGIVAVLKNTHYSYTFTDISHYFLDKARKKFTAVGEMRYQLFDINAPIQFSHHPDNGYDLIIASNVLHDASHIGHALKRIRSLLKPQGYLLFIEATECQSAMQMATVGFIEGLSAYQDKRILTNKAMLDSESWHDILVNTGFETIGQWPQTDSSSLRQTLFFSLSHSWRKTLFR
;
A
#
# COMPACT_ATOMS: atom_id res chain seq x y z
N MET A 1 -12.49 2.06 15.60
CA MET A 1 -12.72 3.50 15.85
C MET A 1 -12.47 3.87 17.31
N ALA A 2 -13.16 3.30 18.30
CA ALA A 2 -13.00 3.69 19.71
C ALA A 2 -11.54 3.73 20.20
N TYR A 3 -10.72 2.76 19.82
CA TYR A 3 -9.32 2.71 20.24
C TYR A 3 -8.48 3.83 19.58
N VAL A 4 -8.66 4.08 18.29
CA VAL A 4 -7.99 5.20 17.60
C VAL A 4 -8.43 6.54 18.18
N THR A 5 -9.71 6.68 18.51
CA THR A 5 -10.25 7.87 19.17
C THR A 5 -9.62 8.11 20.53
N HIS A 6 -9.47 7.06 21.34
CA HIS A 6 -8.83 7.14 22.67
C HIS A 6 -7.36 7.56 22.57
N CYS A 7 -6.64 7.06 21.58
CA CYS A 7 -5.24 7.45 21.39
C CYS A 7 -5.11 8.88 20.87
N ILE A 8 -6.02 9.31 20.01
CA ILE A 8 -6.09 10.69 19.51
C ILE A 8 -6.43 11.66 20.64
N GLU A 9 -7.30 11.25 21.58
CA GLU A 9 -7.58 12.01 22.80
C GLU A 9 -6.31 12.28 23.60
N MET A 10 -5.59 11.24 23.93
CA MET A 10 -4.36 11.35 24.73
C MET A 10 -3.28 12.22 24.04
N LEU A 11 -3.26 12.24 22.70
CA LEU A 11 -2.28 12.98 21.92
C LEU A 11 -2.68 14.43 21.65
N PHE A 12 -3.97 14.71 21.43
CA PHE A 12 -4.42 15.98 20.85
C PHE A 12 -5.10 16.92 21.83
N PHE A 13 -5.87 16.40 22.77
CA PHE A 13 -6.66 17.23 23.67
C PHE A 13 -6.14 17.12 25.10
N THR A 14 -5.49 18.17 25.60
CA THR A 14 -5.22 18.33 27.05
C THR A 14 -6.49 18.67 27.81
N GLU A 15 -7.41 19.39 27.16
CA GLU A 15 -8.73 19.74 27.66
C GLU A 15 -9.73 19.55 26.53
N LEU A 16 -10.66 18.61 26.70
CA LEU A 16 -11.64 18.21 25.68
C LEU A 16 -12.57 19.34 25.18
N ASN A 17 -12.68 20.43 25.94
CA ASN A 17 -13.50 21.59 25.62
C ASN A 17 -12.73 22.73 24.92
N THR A 18 -11.42 22.59 24.74
CA THR A 18 -10.58 23.62 24.11
C THR A 18 -10.35 23.24 22.62
N PRO A 19 -10.66 24.15 21.68
CA PRO A 19 -10.34 23.88 20.27
C PRO A 19 -8.84 23.78 20.06
N ILE A 20 -8.44 23.03 19.05
CA ILE A 20 -7.05 22.82 18.69
C ILE A 20 -6.83 22.96 17.19
N THR A 21 -5.70 23.49 16.77
CA THR A 21 -5.28 23.58 15.38
C THR A 21 -4.32 22.46 15.01
N LEU A 22 -4.19 22.14 13.72
CA LEU A 22 -3.19 21.20 13.23
C LEU A 22 -1.77 21.66 13.62
N ALA A 23 -1.47 22.96 13.54
CA ALA A 23 -0.17 23.51 13.90
C ALA A 23 0.18 23.27 15.38
N GLU A 24 -0.78 23.41 16.29
CA GLU A 24 -0.59 23.13 17.72
C GLU A 24 -0.35 21.65 17.97
N ILE A 25 -1.03 20.75 17.26
CA ILE A 25 -0.81 19.30 17.33
C ILE A 25 0.61 18.95 16.87
N VAL A 26 1.01 19.47 15.70
CA VAL A 26 2.37 19.27 15.13
C VAL A 26 3.44 19.74 16.11
N ALA A 27 3.26 20.94 16.70
CA ALA A 27 4.20 21.49 17.67
C ALA A 27 4.28 20.64 18.95
N ARG A 28 3.15 20.22 19.50
CA ARG A 28 3.06 19.38 20.71
C ARG A 28 3.77 18.04 20.53
N LEU A 29 3.47 17.34 19.44
CA LEU A 29 4.07 16.05 19.13
C LEU A 29 5.54 16.18 18.67
N LYS A 30 6.01 17.39 18.41
CA LYS A 30 7.29 17.63 17.72
C LYS A 30 7.37 16.82 16.43
N ALA A 31 6.24 16.75 15.72
CA ALA A 31 6.12 15.92 14.55
C ALA A 31 7.06 16.39 13.43
N LYS A 32 7.66 15.42 12.75
CA LYS A 32 8.45 15.71 11.54
C LYS A 32 7.54 16.24 10.43
N PRO A 33 8.02 17.11 9.53
CA PRO A 33 7.21 17.70 8.46
C PRO A 33 6.49 16.68 7.58
N GLN A 34 7.09 15.52 7.36
CA GLN A 34 6.50 14.43 6.58
C GLN A 34 5.20 13.86 7.19
N TYR A 35 4.98 14.01 8.49
CA TYR A 35 3.79 13.50 9.19
C TYR A 35 2.66 14.53 9.35
N GLU A 36 2.87 15.79 8.98
CA GLU A 36 1.82 16.81 9.05
C GLU A 36 0.58 16.41 8.23
N ARG A 37 0.80 15.83 7.04
CA ARG A 37 -0.29 15.33 6.20
C ARG A 37 -1.02 14.17 6.85
N LEU A 38 -0.34 13.22 7.47
CA LEU A 38 -0.96 12.10 8.19
C LEU A 38 -1.84 12.62 9.34
N LEU A 39 -1.36 13.61 10.10
CA LEU A 39 -2.15 14.25 11.15
C LEU A 39 -3.38 14.96 10.60
N SER A 40 -3.26 15.67 9.47
CA SER A 40 -4.40 16.27 8.78
C SER A 40 -5.44 15.21 8.37
N GLN A 41 -4.99 14.07 7.82
CA GLN A 41 -5.87 12.97 7.44
C GLN A 41 -6.59 12.35 8.65
N TRP A 42 -5.93 12.26 9.81
CA TRP A 42 -6.56 11.80 11.04
C TRP A 42 -7.68 12.75 11.48
N LEU A 43 -7.43 14.06 11.45
CA LEU A 43 -8.44 15.07 11.77
C LEU A 43 -9.63 15.04 10.78
N ASP A 44 -9.35 14.90 9.49
CA ASP A 44 -10.39 14.77 8.46
C ASP A 44 -11.25 13.51 8.69
N LEU A 45 -10.63 12.39 9.05
CA LEU A 45 -11.35 11.15 9.37
C LEU A 45 -12.24 11.30 10.59
N LEU A 46 -11.78 11.99 11.63
CA LEU A 46 -12.59 12.25 12.83
C LEU A 46 -13.77 13.18 12.52
N CYS A 47 -13.56 14.17 11.66
CA CYS A 47 -14.65 15.04 11.18
C CYS A 47 -15.67 14.23 10.35
N LEU A 48 -15.21 13.35 9.47
CA LEU A 48 -16.08 12.47 8.66
C LEU A 48 -16.97 11.57 9.52
N HIS A 49 -16.46 11.14 10.68
CA HIS A 49 -17.22 10.33 11.65
C HIS A 49 -17.97 11.16 12.70
N HIS A 50 -18.09 12.47 12.51
CA HIS A 50 -18.78 13.40 13.43
C HIS A 50 -18.20 13.39 14.85
N LEU A 51 -16.94 13.00 15.01
CA LEU A 51 -16.24 13.04 16.29
C LEU A 51 -15.62 14.40 16.55
N LEU A 52 -15.21 15.09 15.50
CA LEU A 52 -14.78 16.49 15.53
C LEU A 52 -15.67 17.33 14.61
N THR A 53 -15.75 18.64 14.90
CA THR A 53 -16.22 19.67 13.97
C THR A 53 -15.07 20.61 13.65
N LYS A 54 -15.07 21.18 12.43
CA LYS A 54 -14.04 22.11 11.97
C LYS A 54 -14.67 23.47 11.68
N GLU A 55 -14.09 24.51 12.30
CA GLU A 55 -14.46 25.93 12.03
C GLU A 55 -13.17 26.70 11.72
N GLY A 56 -13.00 27.11 10.47
CA GLY A 56 -11.75 27.70 10.00
C GLY A 56 -10.60 26.68 10.07
N ASP A 57 -9.58 26.98 10.84
CA ASP A 57 -8.43 26.12 11.12
C ASP A 57 -8.50 25.38 12.48
N GLN A 58 -9.58 25.60 13.23
CA GLN A 58 -9.80 25.03 14.56
C GLN A 58 -10.67 23.77 14.50
N PHE A 59 -10.32 22.79 15.31
CA PHE A 59 -11.05 21.54 15.52
C PHE A 59 -11.63 21.51 16.93
N TYR A 60 -12.90 21.15 17.02
CA TYR A 60 -13.66 21.07 18.28
C TYR A 60 -14.10 19.64 18.51
N ALA A 61 -13.92 19.15 19.74
CA ALA A 61 -14.45 17.85 20.16
C ALA A 61 -15.97 17.89 20.26
N THR A 62 -16.66 16.93 19.65
CA THR A 62 -18.11 16.78 19.79
C THR A 62 -18.44 16.05 21.09
N THR A 63 -19.69 16.14 21.54
CA THR A 63 -20.18 15.35 22.68
C THR A 63 -19.96 13.85 22.48
N GLN A 64 -20.08 13.36 21.23
CA GLN A 64 -19.81 11.96 20.92
C GLN A 64 -18.33 11.59 21.13
N PHE A 65 -17.41 12.45 20.72
CA PHE A 65 -15.97 12.26 20.96
C PHE A 65 -15.69 12.22 22.45
N ILE A 66 -16.19 13.22 23.21
CA ILE A 66 -15.99 13.31 24.67
C ILE A 66 -16.51 12.04 25.37
N ASN A 67 -17.71 11.57 24.99
CA ASN A 67 -18.28 10.35 25.56
C ASN A 67 -17.46 9.10 25.26
N LEU A 68 -16.88 9.00 24.04
CA LEU A 68 -15.98 7.90 23.67
C LEU A 68 -14.70 7.93 24.51
N CYS A 69 -14.17 9.10 24.77
CA CYS A 69 -12.98 9.29 25.58
C CYS A 69 -13.20 8.93 27.06
N LEU A 70 -14.36 9.27 27.59
CA LEU A 70 -14.74 8.99 29.01
C LEU A 70 -15.20 7.53 29.22
N SER A 71 -15.55 6.82 28.15
CA SER A 71 -15.95 5.41 28.23
C SER A 71 -14.74 4.49 28.08
N ALA A 72 -14.68 3.42 28.92
CA ALA A 72 -13.71 2.39 28.67
C ALA A 72 -13.89 1.82 27.25
N PRO A 73 -12.84 1.78 26.43
CA PRO A 73 -12.98 1.31 25.05
C PRO A 73 -13.43 -0.16 25.05
N VAL A 74 -14.60 -0.42 24.45
CA VAL A 74 -15.07 -1.78 24.22
C VAL A 74 -14.44 -2.27 22.93
N PHE A 75 -13.49 -3.18 23.05
CA PHE A 75 -12.84 -3.80 21.90
C PHE A 75 -13.54 -5.09 21.55
N GLN A 76 -13.84 -5.24 20.25
CA GLN A 76 -14.18 -6.52 19.71
C GLN A 76 -12.90 -7.37 19.76
N GLN A 77 -12.91 -8.43 20.57
CA GLN A 77 -11.74 -9.30 20.70
C GLN A 77 -11.41 -9.93 19.35
N PRO A 78 -10.12 -10.01 18.97
CA PRO A 78 -9.71 -10.77 17.81
C PRO A 78 -10.22 -12.22 17.89
N VAL A 79 -10.60 -12.78 16.74
CA VAL A 79 -11.17 -14.13 16.68
C VAL A 79 -10.16 -15.14 16.15
N ASN A 80 -9.19 -14.67 15.35
CA ASN A 80 -8.21 -15.52 14.69
C ASN A 80 -6.78 -15.10 15.06
N ASP A 81 -5.83 -16.02 14.97
CA ASP A 81 -4.42 -15.77 15.28
C ASP A 81 -3.84 -14.59 14.51
N TRP A 82 -4.20 -14.41 13.22
CA TRP A 82 -3.71 -13.30 12.41
C TRP A 82 -4.29 -11.95 12.86
N GLU A 83 -5.52 -11.91 13.37
CA GLU A 83 -6.14 -10.70 13.94
C GLU A 83 -5.46 -10.32 15.26
N TYR A 84 -5.08 -11.29 16.10
CA TYR A 84 -4.30 -11.01 17.31
C TYR A 84 -2.96 -10.36 17.01
N VAL A 85 -2.26 -10.84 16.00
CA VAL A 85 -0.97 -10.27 15.57
C VAL A 85 -1.13 -8.84 15.07
N LEU A 86 -2.17 -8.55 14.28
CA LEU A 86 -2.45 -7.19 13.81
C LEU A 86 -2.91 -6.27 14.94
N TRP A 87 -3.65 -6.81 15.89
CA TRP A 87 -4.05 -6.07 17.08
C TRP A 87 -2.84 -5.67 17.93
N ASP A 88 -1.94 -6.60 18.19
CA ASP A 88 -0.70 -6.34 18.92
C ASP A 88 0.16 -5.29 18.19
N TYR A 89 0.27 -5.37 16.87
CA TYR A 89 0.95 -4.36 16.06
C TYR A 89 0.28 -2.97 16.18
N LEU A 90 -1.05 -2.91 16.15
CA LEU A 90 -1.80 -1.67 16.37
C LEU A 90 -1.50 -1.10 17.76
N GLU A 91 -1.55 -1.91 18.79
CA GLU A 91 -1.29 -1.50 20.17
C GLU A 91 0.14 -1.01 20.36
N GLN A 92 1.14 -1.69 19.79
CA GLN A 92 2.52 -1.23 19.77
C GLN A 92 2.67 0.11 19.05
N SER A 93 2.02 0.30 17.90
CA SER A 93 2.05 1.57 17.18
C SER A 93 1.45 2.69 18.01
N LEU A 94 0.30 2.45 18.64
CA LEU A 94 -0.43 3.45 19.43
C LEU A 94 0.33 3.89 20.67
N THR A 95 0.97 2.95 21.38
CA THR A 95 1.80 3.27 22.55
C THR A 95 3.08 4.05 22.20
N GLN A 96 3.48 4.06 20.94
CA GLN A 96 4.69 4.72 20.45
C GLN A 96 4.43 5.92 19.52
N HIS A 97 3.19 6.41 19.41
CA HIS A 97 2.83 7.47 18.47
C HIS A 97 3.70 8.73 18.58
N GLU A 98 3.97 9.22 19.79
CA GLU A 98 4.84 10.39 19.98
C GLU A 98 6.26 10.15 19.44
N LEU A 99 6.79 8.94 19.63
CA LEU A 99 8.10 8.56 19.14
C LEU A 99 8.10 8.41 17.62
N LEU A 100 7.02 7.88 17.05
CA LEU A 100 6.82 7.76 15.61
C LEU A 100 6.71 9.14 14.96
N PHE A 101 5.81 10.01 15.45
CA PHE A 101 5.66 11.37 14.92
C PHE A 101 6.93 12.19 15.02
N SER A 102 7.64 12.11 16.15
CA SER A 102 8.93 12.81 16.31
C SER A 102 10.08 12.14 15.55
N GLY A 103 9.85 10.97 14.93
CA GLY A 103 10.83 10.19 14.18
C GLY A 103 11.96 9.63 15.04
N LYS A 104 11.74 9.46 16.34
CA LYS A 104 12.68 8.77 17.25
C LYS A 104 12.59 7.25 17.09
N VAL A 105 11.46 6.73 16.63
CA VAL A 105 11.24 5.33 16.27
C VAL A 105 10.91 5.27 14.78
N SER A 106 11.51 4.33 14.08
CA SER A 106 11.19 4.07 12.67
C SER A 106 9.92 3.23 12.56
N PRO A 107 8.91 3.62 11.77
CA PRO A 107 7.71 2.79 11.56
C PRO A 107 8.06 1.42 10.95
N LEU A 108 9.09 1.36 10.11
CA LEU A 108 9.56 0.10 9.54
C LEU A 108 10.14 -0.84 10.60
N SER A 109 10.75 -0.30 11.66
CA SER A 109 11.26 -1.14 12.75
C SER A 109 10.14 -1.83 13.53
N LEU A 110 8.96 -1.21 13.65
CA LEU A 110 7.79 -1.85 14.27
C LEU A 110 7.17 -2.88 13.32
N LEU A 111 6.99 -2.53 12.05
CA LEU A 111 6.38 -3.43 11.07
C LEU A 111 7.21 -4.69 10.83
N PHE A 112 8.54 -4.56 10.82
CA PHE A 112 9.47 -5.66 10.54
C PHE A 112 10.13 -6.26 11.78
N ASN A 113 9.65 -5.89 12.97
CA ASN A 113 10.12 -6.47 14.22
C ASN A 113 9.83 -7.98 14.30
N SER A 114 8.76 -8.43 13.63
CA SER A 114 8.35 -9.82 13.59
C SER A 114 7.89 -10.22 12.17
N ASP A 115 8.34 -11.39 11.72
CA ASP A 115 7.84 -12.00 10.48
C ASP A 115 6.34 -12.35 10.58
N GLU A 116 5.81 -12.47 11.79
CA GLU A 116 4.39 -12.75 12.04
C GLU A 116 3.52 -11.57 11.64
N ILE A 117 3.91 -10.33 11.95
CA ILE A 117 3.18 -9.10 11.59
C ILE A 117 3.06 -9.00 10.06
N THR A 118 4.19 -9.11 9.37
CA THR A 118 4.21 -9.02 7.91
C THR A 118 3.47 -10.17 7.24
N THR A 119 3.53 -11.38 7.81
CA THR A 119 2.76 -12.53 7.34
C THR A 119 1.27 -12.33 7.58
N ALA A 120 0.86 -11.81 8.72
CA ALA A 120 -0.53 -11.52 9.02
C ALA A 120 -1.10 -10.47 8.06
N LEU A 121 -0.37 -9.38 7.81
CA LEU A 121 -0.79 -8.31 6.91
C LEU A 121 -0.88 -8.74 5.45
N TYR A 122 0.16 -9.41 4.93
CA TYR A 122 0.31 -9.59 3.48
C TYR A 122 -0.02 -10.99 2.96
N ALA A 123 0.01 -12.01 3.82
CA ALA A 123 -0.26 -13.38 3.40
C ALA A 123 -1.52 -14.00 4.01
N LYS A 124 -1.85 -13.69 5.28
CA LYS A 124 -3.00 -14.30 5.97
C LYS A 124 -4.26 -13.45 5.94
N HIS A 125 -4.15 -12.14 5.65
CA HIS A 125 -5.34 -11.28 5.53
C HIS A 125 -6.26 -11.83 4.43
N PRO A 126 -7.55 -12.12 4.72
CA PRO A 126 -8.44 -12.81 3.80
C PRO A 126 -8.55 -12.17 2.42
N ALA A 127 -8.62 -10.83 2.37
CA ALA A 127 -8.68 -10.10 1.10
C ALA A 127 -7.43 -10.32 0.25
N LEU A 128 -6.24 -10.16 0.84
CA LEU A 128 -4.97 -10.34 0.11
C LEU A 128 -4.74 -11.79 -0.27
N ASN A 129 -5.13 -12.75 0.58
CA ASN A 129 -5.08 -14.17 0.24
C ASN A 129 -5.94 -14.48 -0.99
N TYR A 130 -7.17 -13.98 -1.03
CA TYR A 130 -8.06 -14.12 -2.19
C TYR A 130 -7.45 -13.49 -3.45
N LEU A 131 -6.96 -12.25 -3.38
CA LEU A 131 -6.39 -11.55 -4.53
C LEU A 131 -5.07 -12.17 -5.00
N ASN A 132 -4.23 -12.68 -4.09
CA ASN A 132 -3.05 -13.45 -4.45
C ASN A 132 -3.43 -14.77 -5.17
N GLN A 133 -4.54 -15.39 -4.80
CA GLN A 133 -5.04 -16.56 -5.55
C GLN A 133 -5.52 -16.16 -6.94
N CYS A 134 -6.25 -15.04 -7.10
CA CYS A 134 -6.62 -14.50 -8.41
C CYS A 134 -5.38 -14.20 -9.27
N ALA A 135 -4.35 -13.58 -8.70
CA ALA A 135 -3.09 -13.31 -9.40
C ALA A 135 -2.43 -14.60 -9.89
N LYS A 136 -2.38 -15.62 -9.04
CA LYS A 136 -1.88 -16.96 -9.39
C LYS A 136 -2.66 -17.58 -10.54
N ASP A 137 -3.99 -17.50 -10.53
CA ASP A 137 -4.85 -18.09 -11.56
C ASP A 137 -4.66 -17.38 -12.91
N ILE A 138 -4.51 -16.04 -12.91
CA ILE A 138 -4.18 -15.26 -14.11
C ILE A 138 -2.84 -15.71 -14.69
N VAL A 139 -1.78 -15.80 -13.87
CA VAL A 139 -0.46 -16.23 -14.33
C VAL A 139 -0.50 -17.69 -14.82
N SER A 140 -1.26 -18.57 -14.17
CA SER A 140 -1.45 -19.95 -14.63
C SER A 140 -2.07 -20.00 -16.04
N ALA A 141 -3.05 -19.13 -16.32
CA ALA A 141 -3.64 -19.04 -17.66
C ALA A 141 -2.63 -18.50 -18.69
N MET A 142 -1.79 -17.52 -18.32
CA MET A 142 -0.71 -17.02 -19.18
C MET A 142 0.31 -18.09 -19.52
N VAL A 143 0.71 -18.92 -18.55
CA VAL A 143 1.64 -20.05 -18.74
C VAL A 143 1.09 -21.02 -19.77
N GLY A 144 -0.21 -21.29 -19.78
CA GLY A 144 -0.86 -22.16 -20.79
C GLY A 144 -0.84 -21.61 -22.20
N ALA A 145 -0.63 -20.29 -22.36
CA ALA A 145 -0.72 -19.60 -23.64
C ALA A 145 0.65 -19.23 -24.25
N THR A 146 1.75 -19.40 -23.51
CA THR A 146 3.11 -18.98 -23.96
C THR A 146 4.17 -20.00 -23.61
N SER A 147 5.25 -20.04 -24.41
CA SER A 147 6.40 -20.95 -24.17
C SER A 147 7.42 -20.39 -23.17
N SER A 148 7.43 -19.10 -22.92
CA SER A 148 8.37 -18.43 -22.03
C SER A 148 7.80 -17.13 -21.49
N LEU A 149 8.11 -16.79 -20.21
CA LEU A 149 7.67 -15.57 -19.55
C LEU A 149 8.83 -14.84 -18.87
N ASN A 150 9.00 -13.57 -19.17
CA ASN A 150 9.83 -12.65 -18.40
C ASN A 150 8.95 -11.86 -17.44
N ILE A 151 9.14 -12.05 -16.14
CA ILE A 151 8.31 -11.45 -15.09
C ILE A 151 9.17 -10.51 -14.24
N LEU A 152 8.67 -9.33 -13.97
CA LEU A 152 9.19 -8.38 -12.99
C LEU A 152 8.18 -8.24 -11.86
N GLU A 153 8.61 -8.39 -10.62
CA GLU A 153 7.80 -8.03 -9.44
C GLU A 153 8.43 -6.82 -8.76
N ILE A 154 7.64 -5.75 -8.63
CA ILE A 154 8.04 -4.48 -8.01
C ILE A 154 7.55 -4.46 -6.57
N GLY A 155 8.44 -4.14 -5.61
CA GLY A 155 8.11 -4.08 -4.19
C GLY A 155 7.61 -5.42 -3.66
N ALA A 156 8.31 -6.50 -3.99
CA ALA A 156 7.89 -7.87 -3.69
C ALA A 156 7.89 -8.20 -2.18
N GLY A 157 8.58 -7.42 -1.36
CA GLY A 157 8.54 -7.47 0.11
C GLY A 157 8.82 -8.86 0.67
N THR A 158 7.86 -9.42 1.39
CA THR A 158 7.96 -10.75 2.01
C THR A 158 7.86 -11.91 1.01
N GLY A 159 7.56 -11.60 -0.27
CA GLY A 159 7.31 -12.60 -1.32
C GLY A 159 6.00 -13.35 -1.13
N ALA A 160 4.98 -12.72 -0.57
CA ALA A 160 3.66 -13.35 -0.38
C ALA A 160 3.00 -13.65 -1.74
N THR A 161 2.96 -12.67 -2.65
CA THR A 161 2.48 -12.84 -4.02
C THR A 161 3.41 -13.75 -4.82
N THR A 162 4.74 -13.52 -4.75
CA THR A 162 5.78 -14.34 -5.41
C THR A 162 5.55 -15.82 -5.18
N GLN A 163 5.26 -16.24 -3.94
CA GLN A 163 5.13 -17.66 -3.57
C GLN A 163 4.02 -18.37 -4.35
N GLY A 164 2.89 -17.70 -4.57
CA GLY A 164 1.80 -18.22 -5.39
C GLY A 164 2.18 -18.32 -6.86
N ILE A 165 2.85 -17.30 -7.38
CA ILE A 165 3.25 -17.19 -8.79
C ILE A 165 4.30 -18.24 -9.17
N VAL A 166 5.39 -18.36 -8.40
CA VAL A 166 6.47 -19.31 -8.72
C VAL A 166 5.99 -20.77 -8.65
N ALA A 167 4.93 -21.05 -7.88
CA ALA A 167 4.37 -22.40 -7.80
C ALA A 167 3.76 -22.86 -9.13
N VAL A 168 3.22 -21.95 -9.95
CA VAL A 168 2.63 -22.28 -11.27
C VAL A 168 3.63 -22.22 -12.42
N LEU A 169 4.82 -21.65 -12.19
CA LEU A 169 5.88 -21.52 -13.20
C LEU A 169 6.79 -22.75 -13.32
N LYS A 170 6.70 -23.73 -12.41
CA LYS A 170 7.65 -24.85 -12.25
C LYS A 170 7.98 -25.64 -13.53
N ASN A 171 7.05 -25.73 -14.48
CA ASN A 171 7.22 -26.50 -15.70
C ASN A 171 7.24 -25.61 -16.96
N THR A 172 7.58 -24.32 -16.79
CA THR A 172 7.63 -23.33 -17.86
C THR A 172 9.02 -22.74 -17.95
N HIS A 173 9.44 -22.33 -19.12
CA HIS A 173 10.62 -21.47 -19.25
C HIS A 173 10.24 -20.06 -18.79
N TYR A 174 10.93 -19.55 -17.77
CA TYR A 174 10.69 -18.20 -17.27
C TYR A 174 11.98 -17.55 -16.74
N SER A 175 11.95 -16.23 -16.66
CA SER A 175 12.90 -15.43 -15.89
C SER A 175 12.09 -14.56 -14.94
N TYR A 176 12.35 -14.64 -13.64
CA TYR A 176 11.66 -13.87 -12.62
C TYR A 176 12.62 -12.88 -11.96
N THR A 177 12.33 -11.59 -12.09
CA THR A 177 13.08 -10.52 -11.44
C THR A 177 12.30 -10.03 -10.23
N PHE A 178 12.74 -10.45 -9.04
CA PHE A 178 12.21 -10.03 -7.75
C PHE A 178 12.89 -8.71 -7.36
N THR A 179 12.11 -7.65 -7.14
CA THR A 179 12.67 -6.36 -6.76
C THR A 179 12.02 -5.77 -5.52
N ASP A 180 12.84 -5.04 -4.76
CA ASP A 180 12.41 -4.27 -3.60
C ASP A 180 13.37 -3.08 -3.39
N ILE A 181 12.94 -2.06 -2.67
CA ILE A 181 13.81 -0.95 -2.26
C ILE A 181 14.76 -1.36 -1.14
N SER A 182 14.44 -2.43 -0.40
CA SER A 182 15.14 -2.89 0.79
C SER A 182 16.05 -4.09 0.50
N HIS A 183 17.34 -3.95 0.76
CA HIS A 183 18.30 -5.08 0.77
C HIS A 183 17.85 -6.21 1.71
N TYR A 184 17.23 -5.87 2.84
CA TYR A 184 16.74 -6.85 3.80
C TYR A 184 15.74 -7.85 3.16
N PHE A 185 14.77 -7.34 2.39
CA PHE A 185 13.81 -8.20 1.69
C PHE A 185 14.47 -9.03 0.59
N LEU A 186 15.38 -8.43 -0.16
CA LEU A 186 16.13 -9.18 -1.19
C LEU A 186 16.91 -10.35 -0.58
N ASP A 187 17.56 -10.14 0.56
CA ASP A 187 18.33 -11.18 1.23
C ASP A 187 17.46 -12.29 1.84
N LYS A 188 16.28 -11.91 2.39
CA LYS A 188 15.28 -12.89 2.83
C LYS A 188 14.73 -13.70 1.65
N ALA A 189 14.41 -13.04 0.54
CA ALA A 189 13.87 -13.69 -0.64
C ALA A 189 14.88 -14.68 -1.25
N ARG A 190 16.18 -14.33 -1.32
CA ARG A 190 17.23 -15.24 -1.77
C ARG A 190 17.27 -16.53 -0.96
N LYS A 191 17.08 -16.45 0.36
CA LYS A 191 17.01 -17.62 1.25
C LYS A 191 15.71 -18.42 1.07
N LYS A 192 14.59 -17.71 0.97
CA LYS A 192 13.25 -18.32 0.86
C LYS A 192 13.05 -19.07 -0.47
N PHE A 193 13.57 -18.53 -1.56
CA PHE A 193 13.35 -19.02 -2.91
C PHE A 193 14.58 -19.73 -3.52
N THR A 194 15.50 -20.23 -2.70
CA THR A 194 16.73 -20.95 -3.16
C THR A 194 16.46 -22.13 -4.09
N ALA A 195 15.33 -22.83 -3.89
CA ALA A 195 14.94 -23.98 -4.72
C ALA A 195 14.11 -23.58 -5.96
N VAL A 196 13.85 -22.30 -6.15
CA VAL A 196 13.12 -21.77 -7.31
C VAL A 196 14.12 -21.46 -8.42
N GLY A 197 13.83 -21.90 -9.63
CA GLY A 197 14.74 -21.81 -10.77
C GLY A 197 15.26 -20.41 -11.09
N GLU A 198 14.94 -19.86 -12.24
CA GLU A 198 15.54 -18.61 -12.77
C GLU A 198 15.06 -17.33 -12.07
N MET A 199 15.51 -17.10 -10.82
CA MET A 199 15.21 -15.89 -10.07
C MET A 199 16.42 -14.94 -10.00
N ARG A 200 16.14 -13.66 -10.25
CA ARG A 200 17.08 -12.55 -10.09
C ARG A 200 16.56 -11.61 -9.02
N TYR A 201 17.46 -10.99 -8.26
CA TYR A 201 17.11 -10.10 -7.14
C TYR A 201 17.82 -8.78 -7.33
N GLN A 202 17.06 -7.68 -7.47
CA GLN A 202 17.62 -6.36 -7.75
C GLN A 202 16.90 -5.28 -6.91
N LEU A 203 17.64 -4.23 -6.57
CA LEU A 203 17.04 -3.04 -5.99
C LEU A 203 16.18 -2.34 -7.04
N PHE A 204 15.03 -1.86 -6.61
CA PHE A 204 14.17 -1.02 -7.41
C PHE A 204 13.45 -0.01 -6.52
N ASP A 205 13.64 1.27 -6.83
CA ASP A 205 12.90 2.38 -6.23
C ASP A 205 11.90 2.90 -7.26
N ILE A 206 10.61 2.83 -6.94
CA ILE A 206 9.53 3.29 -7.81
C ILE A 206 9.61 4.81 -8.09
N ASN A 207 10.29 5.57 -7.24
CA ASN A 207 10.47 7.01 -7.36
C ASN A 207 11.74 7.43 -8.09
N ALA A 208 12.71 6.52 -8.25
CA ALA A 208 13.98 6.78 -8.91
C ALA A 208 13.97 6.44 -10.41
N PRO A 209 14.91 6.95 -11.20
CA PRO A 209 15.14 6.48 -12.57
C PRO A 209 15.45 4.98 -12.59
N ILE A 210 14.96 4.27 -13.62
CA ILE A 210 15.19 2.84 -13.77
C ILE A 210 16.69 2.57 -13.97
N GLN A 211 17.25 1.76 -13.09
CA GLN A 211 18.65 1.34 -13.13
C GLN A 211 18.72 -0.16 -12.88
N PHE A 212 18.49 -0.97 -13.90
CA PHE A 212 18.67 -2.41 -13.81
C PHE A 212 20.06 -2.82 -14.31
N SER A 213 20.76 -3.64 -13.52
CA SER A 213 21.99 -4.29 -13.96
C SER A 213 21.75 -5.35 -15.04
N HIS A 214 20.53 -5.94 -15.03
CA HIS A 214 20.07 -6.92 -16.01
C HIS A 214 18.59 -6.63 -16.33
N HIS A 215 18.34 -6.33 -17.59
CA HIS A 215 17.02 -6.13 -18.15
C HIS A 215 16.88 -7.05 -19.37
N PRO A 216 15.75 -7.75 -19.57
CA PRO A 216 15.54 -8.51 -20.81
C PRO A 216 15.58 -7.57 -22.01
N ASP A 217 16.32 -7.91 -23.06
CA ASP A 217 16.50 -7.07 -24.26
C ASP A 217 15.17 -6.60 -24.86
N ASN A 218 14.14 -7.45 -24.77
CA ASN A 218 12.81 -7.18 -25.32
C ASN A 218 11.78 -6.71 -24.26
N GLY A 219 12.17 -6.47 -23.00
CA GLY A 219 11.27 -6.13 -21.91
C GLY A 219 10.58 -7.31 -21.25
N TYR A 220 9.65 -6.99 -20.34
CA TYR A 220 8.90 -7.97 -19.55
C TYR A 220 7.54 -8.28 -20.20
N ASP A 221 7.13 -9.56 -20.12
CA ASP A 221 5.78 -9.98 -20.52
C ASP A 221 4.75 -9.58 -19.47
N LEU A 222 5.14 -9.64 -18.19
CA LEU A 222 4.29 -9.33 -17.05
C LEU A 222 5.08 -8.53 -16.02
N ILE A 223 4.48 -7.44 -15.53
CA ILE A 223 4.94 -6.75 -14.33
C ILE A 223 3.88 -6.93 -13.26
N ILE A 224 4.33 -7.32 -12.06
CA ILE A 224 3.48 -7.52 -10.87
C ILE A 224 3.84 -6.45 -9.85
N ALA A 225 2.84 -5.87 -9.19
CA ALA A 225 3.01 -4.89 -8.11
C ALA A 225 1.90 -5.09 -7.06
N SER A 226 2.23 -5.40 -5.82
CA SER A 226 1.23 -5.65 -4.78
C SER A 226 1.42 -4.69 -3.61
N ASN A 227 0.48 -3.75 -3.42
CA ASN A 227 0.52 -2.73 -2.39
C ASN A 227 1.84 -1.93 -2.38
N VAL A 228 2.21 -1.39 -3.53
CA VAL A 228 3.45 -0.62 -3.73
C VAL A 228 3.28 0.59 -4.65
N LEU A 229 2.30 0.59 -5.56
CA LEU A 229 2.13 1.72 -6.50
C LEU A 229 1.68 2.99 -5.78
N HIS A 230 0.98 2.86 -4.67
CA HIS A 230 0.60 3.99 -3.82
C HIS A 230 1.80 4.70 -3.17
N ASP A 231 2.95 4.03 -3.02
CA ASP A 231 4.20 4.63 -2.50
C ASP A 231 4.90 5.53 -3.52
N ALA A 232 4.45 5.52 -4.76
CA ALA A 232 4.96 6.45 -5.75
C ALA A 232 4.60 7.89 -5.40
N SER A 233 5.59 8.79 -5.37
CA SER A 233 5.35 10.22 -5.20
C SER A 233 4.44 10.79 -6.30
N HIS A 234 4.51 10.21 -7.50
CA HIS A 234 3.66 10.54 -8.64
C HIS A 234 3.28 9.29 -9.41
N ILE A 235 2.09 8.71 -9.13
CA ILE A 235 1.62 7.44 -9.70
C ILE A 235 1.68 7.45 -11.24
N GLY A 236 1.24 8.52 -11.89
CA GLY A 236 1.26 8.61 -13.35
C GLY A 236 2.67 8.56 -13.95
N HIS A 237 3.69 9.09 -13.27
CA HIS A 237 5.08 8.96 -13.70
C HIS A 237 5.60 7.54 -13.48
N ALA A 238 5.26 6.93 -12.35
CA ALA A 238 5.62 5.54 -12.07
C ALA A 238 5.03 4.58 -13.11
N LEU A 239 3.73 4.71 -13.42
CA LEU A 239 3.06 3.88 -14.44
C LEU A 239 3.67 4.06 -15.84
N LYS A 240 4.03 5.27 -16.24
CA LYS A 240 4.73 5.49 -17.53
C LYS A 240 6.09 4.80 -17.56
N ARG A 241 6.84 4.82 -16.45
CA ARG A 241 8.11 4.10 -16.34
C ARG A 241 7.91 2.59 -16.36
N ILE A 242 6.94 2.08 -15.60
CA ILE A 242 6.57 0.65 -15.60
C ILE A 242 6.20 0.21 -17.02
N ARG A 243 5.41 1.00 -17.73
CA ARG A 243 5.06 0.70 -19.12
C ARG A 243 6.27 0.62 -20.05
N SER A 244 7.29 1.45 -19.84
CA SER A 244 8.50 1.40 -20.66
C SER A 244 9.35 0.14 -20.45
N LEU A 245 9.12 -0.60 -19.37
CA LEU A 245 9.76 -1.89 -19.09
C LEU A 245 9.01 -3.07 -19.69
N LEU A 246 7.75 -2.88 -20.08
CA LEU A 246 6.94 -3.94 -20.68
C LEU A 246 7.27 -4.11 -22.17
N LYS A 247 7.14 -5.33 -22.66
CA LYS A 247 7.03 -5.62 -24.10
C LYS A 247 5.82 -4.89 -24.68
N PRO A 248 5.78 -4.64 -26.01
CA PRO A 248 4.53 -4.30 -26.67
C PRO A 248 3.47 -5.36 -26.34
N GLN A 249 2.29 -4.93 -25.89
CA GLN A 249 1.22 -5.83 -25.41
C GLN A 249 1.60 -6.66 -24.16
N GLY A 250 2.59 -6.24 -23.39
CA GLY A 250 2.86 -6.81 -22.06
C GLY A 250 1.80 -6.38 -21.03
N TYR A 251 1.73 -7.08 -19.93
CA TYR A 251 0.69 -6.93 -18.93
C TYR A 251 1.21 -6.33 -17.61
N LEU A 252 0.39 -5.50 -17.01
CA LEU A 252 0.55 -5.04 -15.62
C LEU A 252 -0.55 -5.69 -14.77
N LEU A 253 -0.15 -6.45 -13.75
CA LEU A 253 -1.01 -7.01 -12.73
C LEU A 253 -0.65 -6.34 -11.42
N PHE A 254 -1.61 -5.67 -10.77
CA PHE A 254 -1.32 -5.05 -9.48
C PHE A 254 -2.50 -5.16 -8.52
N ILE A 255 -2.17 -5.19 -7.23
CA ILE A 255 -3.13 -5.20 -6.12
C ILE A 255 -2.93 -3.91 -5.34
N GLU A 256 -4.02 -3.19 -5.08
CA GLU A 256 -3.98 -1.95 -4.31
C GLU A 256 -5.20 -1.79 -3.40
N ALA A 257 -5.01 -1.07 -2.30
CA ALA A 257 -6.13 -0.59 -1.50
C ALA A 257 -6.92 0.45 -2.30
N THR A 258 -8.24 0.24 -2.44
CA THR A 258 -9.13 1.08 -3.26
C THR A 258 -10.22 1.78 -2.46
N GLU A 259 -10.25 1.60 -1.16
CA GLU A 259 -11.12 2.38 -0.26
C GLU A 259 -10.34 3.41 0.56
N CYS A 260 -11.09 4.37 1.06
CA CYS A 260 -10.56 5.37 1.99
C CYS A 260 -9.80 4.72 3.14
N GLN A 261 -8.74 5.36 3.54
CA GLN A 261 -7.88 4.97 4.64
C GLN A 261 -8.69 4.57 5.87
N SER A 262 -8.53 3.34 6.32
CA SER A 262 -9.10 2.94 7.59
C SER A 262 -8.33 3.56 8.74
N ALA A 263 -9.02 3.82 9.86
CA ALA A 263 -8.37 4.31 11.07
C ALA A 263 -7.18 3.41 11.50
N MET A 264 -7.33 2.10 11.32
CA MET A 264 -6.26 1.12 11.60
C MET A 264 -5.04 1.32 10.68
N GLN A 265 -5.24 1.47 9.38
CA GLN A 265 -4.14 1.72 8.44
C GLN A 265 -3.41 3.01 8.78
N MET A 266 -4.14 4.09 9.07
CA MET A 266 -3.53 5.37 9.43
C MET A 266 -2.75 5.29 10.74
N ALA A 267 -3.23 4.53 11.72
CA ALA A 267 -2.59 4.37 13.02
C ALA A 267 -1.38 3.41 13.01
N THR A 268 -1.16 2.68 11.94
CA THR A 268 -0.08 1.68 11.79
C THR A 268 0.80 1.99 10.58
N VAL A 269 0.46 1.44 9.42
CA VAL A 269 1.24 1.60 8.18
C VAL A 269 1.22 3.01 7.62
N GLY A 270 0.27 3.86 8.04
CA GLY A 270 0.20 5.27 7.66
C GLY A 270 1.46 6.10 7.98
N PHE A 271 2.28 5.64 8.93
CA PHE A 271 3.58 6.25 9.22
C PHE A 271 4.66 5.93 8.19
N ILE A 272 4.44 4.98 7.27
CA ILE A 272 5.38 4.67 6.20
C ILE A 272 5.37 5.85 5.21
N GLU A 273 6.56 6.32 4.85
CA GLU A 273 6.75 7.59 4.13
C GLU A 273 5.97 7.68 2.81
N GLY A 274 5.85 6.59 2.06
CA GLY A 274 5.12 6.54 0.79
C GLY A 274 3.66 6.97 0.90
N LEU A 275 3.02 6.70 2.03
CA LEU A 275 1.61 7.04 2.27
C LEU A 275 1.35 8.52 2.57
N SER A 276 2.37 9.34 2.75
CA SER A 276 2.24 10.78 3.01
C SER A 276 3.04 11.67 2.06
N ALA A 277 4.00 11.10 1.32
CA ALA A 277 4.96 11.83 0.49
C ALA A 277 4.50 12.07 -0.97
N TYR A 278 3.25 11.78 -1.31
CA TYR A 278 2.73 11.95 -2.67
C TYR A 278 2.65 13.43 -3.10
N GLN A 279 2.89 13.67 -4.40
CA GLN A 279 2.98 14.99 -5.02
C GLN A 279 2.07 15.11 -6.27
N ASP A 280 1.13 14.19 -6.45
CA ASP A 280 0.19 14.16 -7.57
C ASP A 280 -1.23 14.63 -7.16
N LYS A 281 -2.24 14.27 -7.93
CA LYS A 281 -3.65 14.66 -7.68
C LYS A 281 -4.15 14.30 -6.28
N ARG A 282 -3.53 13.35 -5.60
CA ARG A 282 -3.89 12.96 -4.23
C ARG A 282 -3.74 14.12 -3.23
N ILE A 283 -2.93 15.13 -3.54
CA ILE A 283 -2.83 16.37 -2.75
C ILE A 283 -4.20 17.05 -2.62
N LEU A 284 -5.01 17.04 -3.70
CA LEU A 284 -6.31 17.73 -3.74
C LEU A 284 -7.36 17.06 -2.85
N THR A 285 -7.26 15.76 -2.68
CA THR A 285 -8.20 14.96 -1.88
C THR A 285 -7.69 14.65 -0.49
N ASN A 286 -6.42 14.92 -0.22
CA ASN A 286 -5.69 14.52 1.00
C ASN A 286 -5.79 13.01 1.30
N LYS A 287 -5.87 12.15 0.25
CA LYS A 287 -5.99 10.71 0.36
C LYS A 287 -4.80 10.02 -0.28
N ALA A 288 -4.15 9.11 0.44
CA ALA A 288 -3.03 8.33 -0.09
C ALA A 288 -3.48 7.28 -1.11
N MET A 289 -4.64 6.67 -0.87
CA MET A 289 -5.19 5.62 -1.72
C MET A 289 -6.14 6.20 -2.76
N LEU A 290 -6.12 5.62 -3.96
CA LEU A 290 -7.04 5.92 -5.05
C LEU A 290 -8.18 4.90 -5.04
N ASP A 291 -9.40 5.35 -5.30
CA ASP A 291 -10.53 4.46 -5.59
C ASP A 291 -10.36 3.79 -6.97
N SER A 292 -11.19 2.80 -7.26
CA SER A 292 -11.10 2.04 -8.50
C SER A 292 -11.31 2.91 -9.74
N GLU A 293 -12.18 3.90 -9.70
CA GLU A 293 -12.43 4.84 -10.80
C GLU A 293 -11.18 5.67 -11.09
N SER A 294 -10.56 6.22 -10.05
CA SER A 294 -9.31 6.98 -10.17
C SER A 294 -8.16 6.12 -10.72
N TRP A 295 -8.09 4.82 -10.35
CA TRP A 295 -7.14 3.88 -10.92
C TRP A 295 -7.39 3.65 -12.41
N HIS A 296 -8.64 3.45 -12.84
CA HIS A 296 -9.00 3.32 -14.26
C HIS A 296 -8.59 4.55 -15.06
N ASP A 297 -8.91 5.75 -14.56
CA ASP A 297 -8.56 7.01 -15.23
C ASP A 297 -7.04 7.15 -15.42
N ILE A 298 -6.26 6.88 -14.39
CA ILE A 298 -4.81 7.05 -14.47
C ILE A 298 -4.15 5.98 -15.35
N LEU A 299 -4.69 4.75 -15.38
CA LEU A 299 -4.25 3.68 -16.28
C LEU A 299 -4.47 4.08 -17.75
N VAL A 300 -5.67 4.52 -18.11
CA VAL A 300 -5.97 5.00 -19.47
C VAL A 300 -5.05 6.16 -19.86
N ASN A 301 -4.89 7.16 -18.98
CA ASN A 301 -4.04 8.33 -19.23
C ASN A 301 -2.53 7.99 -19.32
N THR A 302 -2.12 6.83 -18.87
CA THR A 302 -0.74 6.34 -18.94
C THR A 302 -0.52 5.26 -20.00
N GLY A 303 -1.56 4.91 -20.76
CA GLY A 303 -1.52 4.01 -21.91
C GLY A 303 -1.69 2.55 -21.56
N PHE A 304 -2.49 2.26 -20.54
CA PHE A 304 -2.96 0.93 -20.18
C PHE A 304 -4.46 0.80 -20.44
N GLU A 305 -4.90 -0.40 -20.76
CA GLU A 305 -6.29 -0.81 -20.84
C GLU A 305 -6.54 -1.86 -19.76
N THR A 306 -7.46 -1.61 -18.84
CA THR A 306 -7.85 -2.61 -17.84
C THR A 306 -8.71 -3.68 -18.52
N ILE A 307 -8.23 -4.91 -18.53
CA ILE A 307 -8.90 -6.09 -19.10
C ILE A 307 -9.55 -6.96 -18.05
N GLY A 308 -9.25 -6.75 -16.78
CA GLY A 308 -9.87 -7.44 -15.66
C GLY A 308 -9.67 -6.71 -14.32
N GLN A 309 -10.66 -6.85 -13.44
CA GLN A 309 -10.65 -6.32 -12.08
C GLN A 309 -11.28 -7.34 -11.13
N TRP A 310 -10.70 -7.54 -9.96
CA TRP A 310 -11.23 -8.41 -8.91
C TRP A 310 -11.15 -7.72 -7.54
N PRO A 311 -12.24 -7.62 -6.77
CA PRO A 311 -13.60 -8.03 -7.17
C PRO A 311 -14.14 -7.18 -8.33
N GLN A 312 -15.12 -7.70 -9.06
CA GLN A 312 -15.70 -7.01 -10.24
C GLN A 312 -16.50 -5.75 -9.88
N THR A 313 -16.89 -5.61 -8.61
CA THR A 313 -17.65 -4.46 -8.11
C THR A 313 -17.01 -3.94 -6.83
N ASP A 314 -17.01 -2.62 -6.65
CA ASP A 314 -16.45 -1.94 -5.46
C ASP A 314 -17.23 -2.18 -4.16
N SER A 315 -18.36 -2.89 -4.21
CA SER A 315 -19.19 -3.20 -3.03
C SER A 315 -18.58 -4.25 -2.09
N SER A 316 -17.32 -4.61 -2.30
CA SER A 316 -16.68 -5.65 -1.52
C SER A 316 -16.14 -5.12 -0.21
N SER A 317 -16.44 -5.83 0.88
CA SER A 317 -15.78 -5.65 2.18
C SER A 317 -14.24 -5.86 2.14
N LEU A 318 -13.69 -6.19 0.97
CA LEU A 318 -12.27 -6.49 0.81
C LEU A 318 -11.38 -5.23 0.88
N ARG A 319 -11.88 -4.05 0.49
CA ARG A 319 -11.14 -2.77 0.47
C ARG A 319 -9.82 -2.80 -0.32
N GLN A 320 -9.66 -3.83 -1.12
CA GLN A 320 -8.48 -4.11 -1.94
C GLN A 320 -8.97 -4.59 -3.30
N THR A 321 -8.29 -4.17 -4.35
CA THR A 321 -8.63 -4.55 -5.73
C THR A 321 -7.40 -5.00 -6.48
N LEU A 322 -7.52 -6.10 -7.22
CA LEU A 322 -6.56 -6.53 -8.22
C LEU A 322 -6.99 -5.98 -9.58
N PHE A 323 -6.08 -5.35 -10.27
CA PHE A 323 -6.23 -4.88 -11.65
C PHE A 323 -5.30 -5.68 -12.56
N PHE A 324 -5.83 -6.09 -13.72
CA PHE A 324 -5.06 -6.71 -14.77
C PHE A 324 -5.21 -5.89 -16.04
N SER A 325 -4.12 -5.31 -16.52
CA SER A 325 -4.12 -4.29 -17.57
C SER A 325 -3.14 -4.61 -18.68
N LEU A 326 -3.54 -4.32 -19.92
CA LEU A 326 -2.74 -4.48 -21.12
C LEU A 326 -2.04 -3.16 -21.46
N SER A 327 -0.76 -3.21 -21.76
CA SER A 327 0.01 -2.07 -22.27
C SER A 327 -0.28 -1.88 -23.76
N HIS A 328 -0.84 -0.73 -24.12
CA HIS A 328 -0.96 -0.38 -25.53
C HIS A 328 0.41 -0.12 -26.16
N SER A 329 0.66 -0.70 -27.33
CA SER A 329 1.81 -0.33 -28.15
C SER A 329 1.75 1.17 -28.48
N TRP A 330 2.87 1.88 -28.36
CA TRP A 330 2.98 3.23 -28.86
C TRP A 330 2.72 3.21 -30.37
N ARG A 331 1.51 3.54 -30.83
CA ARG A 331 1.39 4.04 -32.21
C ARG A 331 2.18 5.36 -32.20
N LYS A 332 3.34 5.37 -32.85
CA LYS A 332 3.94 6.63 -33.31
C LYS A 332 2.87 7.31 -34.15
N THR A 333 2.12 8.21 -33.56
CA THR A 333 1.33 9.17 -34.35
C THR A 333 2.38 10.07 -34.96
N LEU A 334 2.82 9.70 -36.15
CA LEU A 334 3.53 10.57 -37.05
C LEU A 334 2.56 11.72 -37.33
N PHE A 335 2.79 12.85 -36.68
CA PHE A 335 2.25 14.10 -37.14
C PHE A 335 2.79 14.33 -38.55
N ARG A 336 1.88 14.23 -39.53
CA ARG A 336 2.05 14.82 -40.81
C ARG A 336 1.68 16.29 -40.74
#